data_6747a795b8a6828be9f98045ac217377
#
_entry.id   6747a795b8a6828be9f98045ac217377
#
_cell.length_a   1.000
_cell.length_b   1.000
_cell.length_c   1.000
_cell.angle_alpha   90.00
_cell.angle_beta   90.00
_cell.angle_gamma   90.00
#
_symmetry.space_group_name_H-M   'P 1'
#
loop_
_entity.id
_entity.type
_entity.pdbx_description
1 polymer ?
#
loop_
_entity_poly.entity_id
_entity_poly.type
_entity_poly.pdbx_seq_one_letter_code
_entity_poly.pdbx_strand_id
1 'polypeptide(L)'
;MTTIHLSSTTSSLFKSNNLNNLSSSNFISFHSIKHPSKRVPQITSSNQSPTLGNDYYTNSSSLYGTWRTGEGSDERTKTKIVCTIGPSTSSRDMIWKLAETGMNVARLNMSHGDHTSHQKAIDFVKQYNSQFQDRVISIMLDTKGPEVRSGDVSQPILLKEGQTFNFTINRGVSTQDTVSVNYDDFVNDVEVGDVLLVDGGIMSLVVKSKTKDLVKCEVIDGGELKSRRHLNVRGKSATLPSITEKDWEDIKFGVDNEVDFYAVSFVKDARVVYELKEYLKRHNADIHVIVKIESADSIPNLHSILSASDGVSSSLFKLYIVCIF
;
A
#
# COMPACT_ATOMS: atom_id res chain seq x y z
N MET A 1 0.60 -20.55 -16.96
CA MET A 1 -0.56 -19.72 -17.37
C MET A 1 -1.76 -20.18 -16.54
N THR A 2 -2.13 -19.44 -15.54
CA THR A 2 -3.31 -19.75 -14.72
C THR A 2 -4.41 -18.79 -15.13
N THR A 3 -5.41 -19.31 -15.85
CA THR A 3 -6.56 -18.54 -16.30
C THR A 3 -7.49 -18.36 -15.11
N ILE A 4 -7.70 -17.11 -14.68
CA ILE A 4 -8.70 -16.78 -13.66
C ILE A 4 -10.04 -16.67 -14.37
N HIS A 5 -10.93 -17.64 -14.18
CA HIS A 5 -12.34 -17.52 -14.57
C HIS A 5 -13.07 -16.68 -13.53
N LEU A 6 -13.36 -15.45 -13.88
CA LEU A 6 -14.34 -14.63 -13.15
C LEU A 6 -15.73 -15.12 -13.56
N SER A 7 -16.47 -15.71 -12.63
CA SER A 7 -17.85 -16.13 -12.89
C SER A 7 -18.74 -14.90 -13.09
N SER A 8 -19.73 -15.04 -14.00
CA SER A 8 -20.64 -13.98 -14.44
C SER A 8 -21.56 -13.39 -13.33
N THR A 9 -21.42 -13.83 -12.09
CA THR A 9 -22.20 -13.34 -10.94
C THR A 9 -21.68 -12.02 -10.35
N THR A 10 -20.49 -11.55 -10.74
CA THR A 10 -19.97 -10.26 -10.22
C THR A 10 -20.48 -9.03 -10.96
N SER A 11 -21.05 -9.19 -12.14
CA SER A 11 -21.57 -8.05 -12.94
C SER A 11 -22.90 -7.48 -12.44
N SER A 12 -23.62 -8.19 -11.56
CA SER A 12 -24.92 -7.72 -11.04
C SER A 12 -24.81 -6.87 -9.77
N LEU A 13 -23.65 -6.85 -9.10
CA LEU A 13 -23.45 -6.11 -7.84
C LEU A 13 -23.15 -4.61 -8.05
N PHE A 14 -22.87 -4.20 -9.29
CA PHE A 14 -22.55 -2.80 -9.60
C PHE A 14 -23.73 -1.99 -10.16
N LYS A 15 -24.93 -2.51 -10.23
CA LYS A 15 -26.08 -1.84 -10.86
C LYS A 15 -27.30 -1.56 -9.97
N SER A 16 -27.25 -1.67 -8.67
CA SER A 16 -28.39 -1.26 -7.84
C SER A 16 -27.99 -0.27 -6.74
N ASN A 17 -28.40 0.97 -6.96
CA ASN A 17 -28.57 1.94 -5.88
C ASN A 17 -29.71 1.48 -4.98
N ASN A 18 -29.40 0.95 -3.80
CA ASN A 18 -30.20 1.00 -2.58
C ASN A 18 -29.47 0.24 -1.47
N LEU A 19 -28.76 0.99 -0.64
CA LEU A 19 -28.13 0.48 0.57
C LEU A 19 -29.01 0.83 1.77
N ASN A 20 -30.05 0.04 2.00
CA ASN A 20 -30.63 -0.08 3.34
C ASN A 20 -30.91 -1.57 3.60
N ASN A 21 -30.35 -2.07 4.70
CA ASN A 21 -30.50 -3.40 5.27
C ASN A 21 -29.67 -4.52 4.62
N LEU A 22 -28.46 -4.73 5.13
CA LEU A 22 -27.84 -6.05 5.16
C LEU A 22 -27.05 -6.20 6.47
N SER A 23 -27.72 -6.74 7.48
CA SER A 23 -27.09 -7.49 8.56
C SER A 23 -26.90 -8.91 8.05
N SER A 24 -25.68 -9.37 7.94
CA SER A 24 -25.20 -10.74 8.13
C SER A 24 -23.92 -10.98 7.33
N SER A 25 -22.97 -11.51 8.04
CA SER A 25 -21.62 -11.91 7.66
C SER A 25 -21.61 -12.89 6.49
N ASN A 26 -21.08 -12.48 5.33
CA ASN A 26 -20.65 -13.41 4.30
C ASN A 26 -19.11 -13.42 4.22
N PHE A 27 -18.52 -14.44 4.82
CA PHE A 27 -17.11 -14.79 4.61
C PHE A 27 -16.96 -15.39 3.22
N ILE A 28 -16.16 -14.74 2.36
CA ILE A 28 -15.72 -15.34 1.11
C ILE A 28 -14.47 -16.17 1.41
N SER A 29 -14.61 -17.49 1.39
CA SER A 29 -13.50 -18.44 1.55
C SER A 29 -12.87 -18.71 0.17
N PHE A 30 -11.61 -18.40 0.01
CA PHE A 30 -10.83 -18.80 -1.17
C PHE A 30 -10.28 -20.22 -0.95
N HIS A 31 -10.70 -21.17 -1.78
CA HIS A 31 -10.16 -22.52 -1.78
C HIS A 31 -8.91 -22.60 -2.68
N SER A 32 -7.84 -23.12 -2.12
CA SER A 32 -6.60 -23.40 -2.84
C SER A 32 -6.83 -24.48 -3.90
N ILE A 33 -6.55 -24.15 -5.16
CA ILE A 33 -6.57 -25.12 -6.27
C ILE A 33 -5.26 -25.89 -6.24
N LYS A 34 -5.36 -27.21 -6.08
CA LYS A 34 -4.21 -28.13 -6.17
C LYS A 34 -3.76 -28.23 -7.62
N HIS A 35 -2.49 -27.97 -7.89
CA HIS A 35 -1.86 -28.25 -9.17
C HIS A 35 -1.65 -29.76 -9.35
N PRO A 36 -1.84 -30.32 -10.57
CA PRO A 36 -1.47 -31.70 -10.87
C PRO A 36 0.06 -31.82 -10.95
N SER A 37 0.60 -32.75 -10.18
CA SER A 37 2.03 -33.07 -10.16
C SER A 37 2.50 -33.60 -11.51
N LYS A 38 3.44 -32.94 -12.15
CA LYS A 38 4.22 -33.53 -13.25
C LYS A 38 5.21 -34.51 -12.65
N ARG A 39 5.15 -35.78 -13.11
CA ARG A 39 6.12 -36.83 -12.78
C ARG A 39 7.50 -36.42 -13.28
N VAL A 40 8.46 -36.38 -12.36
CA VAL A 40 9.89 -36.26 -12.64
C VAL A 40 10.41 -37.69 -12.91
N PRO A 41 11.22 -37.96 -13.95
CA PRO A 41 11.82 -39.28 -14.18
C PRO A 41 12.83 -39.59 -13.04
N GLN A 42 12.76 -40.81 -12.50
CA GLN A 42 13.76 -41.32 -11.57
C GLN A 42 15.07 -41.57 -12.33
N ILE A 43 16.17 -40.98 -11.85
CA ILE A 43 17.52 -41.38 -12.25
C ILE A 43 18.07 -42.25 -11.12
N THR A 44 18.41 -43.48 -11.51
CA THR A 44 19.00 -44.51 -10.66
C THR A 44 20.42 -44.10 -10.21
N SER A 45 20.69 -44.26 -8.94
CA SER A 45 21.97 -44.04 -8.31
C SER A 45 23.01 -45.09 -8.68
N SER A 46 24.23 -44.69 -9.06
CA SER A 46 25.43 -45.51 -8.94
C SER A 46 26.41 -44.79 -7.99
N ASN A 47 26.82 -45.54 -6.95
CA ASN A 47 27.82 -45.14 -5.96
C ASN A 47 29.17 -44.89 -6.59
N GLN A 48 29.81 -43.81 -6.25
CA GLN A 48 31.26 -43.74 -5.96
C GLN A 48 31.59 -42.37 -5.31
N SER A 49 32.20 -42.40 -4.13
CA SER A 49 32.84 -41.24 -3.48
C SER A 49 34.20 -40.98 -4.15
N PRO A 50 34.62 -39.75 -4.25
CA PRO A 50 35.90 -39.36 -3.67
C PRO A 50 35.87 -38.00 -2.92
N THR A 51 36.84 -37.85 -2.09
CA THR A 51 37.19 -36.85 -1.12
C THR A 51 37.60 -35.49 -1.64
N LEU A 52 37.29 -34.45 -0.81
CA LEU A 52 37.98 -33.15 -0.64
C LEU A 52 38.03 -32.16 -1.82
N GLY A 53 37.31 -31.06 -1.63
CA GLY A 53 37.54 -29.78 -2.30
C GLY A 53 36.70 -28.71 -1.61
N ASN A 54 37.36 -27.78 -0.91
CA ASN A 54 36.75 -26.56 -0.42
C ASN A 54 36.28 -25.72 -1.59
N ASP A 55 34.99 -25.57 -1.79
CA ASP A 55 34.45 -24.61 -2.72
C ASP A 55 33.30 -23.82 -2.06
N TYR A 56 33.44 -22.54 -2.21
CA TYR A 56 32.55 -21.45 -1.83
C TYR A 56 31.08 -21.78 -2.08
N TYR A 57 30.32 -22.04 -1.01
CA TYR A 57 28.87 -21.99 -1.05
C TYR A 57 28.42 -20.54 -1.09
N THR A 58 28.08 -20.06 -2.25
CA THR A 58 27.17 -18.94 -2.40
C THR A 58 25.80 -19.42 -1.92
N ASN A 59 25.43 -19.03 -0.72
CA ASN A 59 24.10 -19.25 -0.16
C ASN A 59 23.09 -18.39 -0.93
N SER A 60 22.53 -18.92 -2.01
CA SER A 60 21.18 -18.54 -2.43
C SER A 60 20.21 -19.21 -1.44
N SER A 61 20.11 -18.67 -0.25
CA SER A 61 19.08 -19.05 0.69
C SER A 61 17.74 -18.66 0.10
N SER A 62 16.98 -19.65 -0.29
CA SER A 62 15.57 -19.60 -0.66
C SER A 62 14.82 -18.57 0.19
N LEU A 63 14.28 -17.55 -0.44
CA LEU A 63 13.47 -16.46 0.10
C LEU A 63 12.14 -16.92 0.77
N TYR A 64 11.92 -18.20 0.89
CA TYR A 64 10.86 -18.76 1.73
C TYR A 64 11.40 -19.06 3.11
N GLY A 65 11.63 -18.00 3.90
CA GLY A 65 11.88 -18.14 5.32
C GLY A 65 10.83 -19.07 5.95
N THR A 66 11.29 -20.09 6.66
CA THR A 66 10.42 -21.06 7.35
C THR A 66 9.70 -20.35 8.49
N TRP A 67 8.49 -19.88 8.24
CA TRP A 67 7.63 -19.25 9.24
C TRP A 67 7.21 -20.30 10.29
N ARG A 68 7.88 -20.36 11.42
CA ARG A 68 7.48 -21.21 12.54
C ARG A 68 6.67 -20.40 13.54
N THR A 69 5.45 -20.83 13.82
CA THR A 69 4.70 -20.44 15.02
C THR A 69 5.16 -21.30 16.19
N GLY A 70 5.13 -20.73 17.41
CA GLY A 70 5.66 -21.29 18.64
C GLY A 70 5.32 -22.75 18.95
N GLU A 71 6.02 -23.29 19.91
CA GLU A 71 6.08 -24.69 20.34
C GLU A 71 4.78 -25.48 20.16
N GLY A 72 4.81 -26.51 19.30
CA GLY A 72 3.86 -27.63 19.37
C GLY A 72 3.01 -27.91 18.13
N SER A 73 3.05 -27.12 17.04
CA SER A 73 2.40 -27.50 15.80
C SER A 73 3.32 -27.29 14.61
N ASP A 74 3.62 -28.38 13.90
CA ASP A 74 4.34 -28.38 12.62
C ASP A 74 3.49 -27.81 11.45
N GLU A 75 2.39 -27.14 11.77
CA GLU A 75 1.51 -26.48 10.81
C GLU A 75 1.99 -25.05 10.56
N ARG A 76 2.68 -24.88 9.42
CA ARG A 76 2.99 -23.56 8.85
C ARG A 76 1.70 -22.79 8.61
N THR A 77 1.43 -21.77 9.40
CA THR A 77 0.28 -20.89 9.15
C THR A 77 0.39 -20.26 7.76
N LYS A 78 -0.61 -20.48 6.92
CA LYS A 78 -0.65 -19.94 5.54
C LYS A 78 -0.89 -18.43 5.54
N THR A 79 -1.66 -17.94 6.51
CA THR A 79 -1.95 -16.52 6.69
C THR A 79 -0.82 -15.86 7.49
N LYS A 80 -0.28 -14.76 6.97
CA LYS A 80 0.76 -13.96 7.62
C LYS A 80 0.16 -12.68 8.18
N ILE A 81 0.70 -12.21 9.30
CA ILE A 81 0.22 -11.01 10.00
C ILE A 81 1.15 -9.85 9.69
N VAL A 82 0.61 -8.81 9.06
CA VAL A 82 1.29 -7.54 8.80
C VAL A 82 0.88 -6.54 9.88
N CYS A 83 1.83 -6.05 10.67
CA CYS A 83 1.58 -5.05 11.69
C CYS A 83 2.20 -3.70 11.29
N THR A 84 1.41 -2.64 11.29
CA THR A 84 1.93 -1.28 11.11
C THR A 84 2.62 -0.81 12.37
N ILE A 85 3.89 -0.44 12.26
CA ILE A 85 4.65 0.17 13.34
C ILE A 85 4.37 1.68 13.36
N GLY A 86 3.84 2.16 14.45
CA GLY A 86 3.45 3.56 14.65
C GLY A 86 3.77 4.03 16.07
N PRO A 87 3.38 5.26 16.47
CA PRO A 87 3.79 5.85 17.74
C PRO A 87 3.56 4.99 18.99
N SER A 88 2.48 4.22 19.01
CA SER A 88 2.16 3.32 20.13
C SER A 88 2.92 1.97 20.11
N THR A 89 3.57 1.64 19.00
CA THR A 89 4.22 0.34 18.78
C THR A 89 5.68 0.43 18.38
N SER A 90 6.26 1.64 18.32
CA SER A 90 7.62 1.89 17.82
C SER A 90 8.73 1.63 18.86
N SER A 91 8.38 1.33 20.12
CA SER A 91 9.39 0.97 21.11
C SER A 91 9.92 -0.45 20.85
N ARG A 92 11.20 -0.71 21.22
CA ARG A 92 11.82 -2.03 21.11
C ARG A 92 10.95 -3.12 21.72
N ASP A 93 10.47 -2.90 22.95
CA ASP A 93 9.72 -3.92 23.69
C ASP A 93 8.37 -4.23 23.01
N MET A 94 7.71 -3.22 22.42
CA MET A 94 6.46 -3.43 21.70
C MET A 94 6.68 -4.17 20.38
N ILE A 95 7.73 -3.82 19.62
CA ILE A 95 8.08 -4.53 18.38
C ILE A 95 8.37 -6.01 18.68
N TRP A 96 9.15 -6.28 19.74
CA TRP A 96 9.49 -7.63 20.15
C TRP A 96 8.27 -8.40 20.62
N LYS A 97 7.39 -7.77 21.41
CA LYS A 97 6.11 -8.36 21.84
C LYS A 97 5.21 -8.70 20.65
N LEU A 98 5.13 -7.82 19.64
CA LEU A 98 4.39 -8.11 18.40
C LEU A 98 4.99 -9.31 17.66
N ALA A 99 6.32 -9.39 17.56
CA ALA A 99 7.00 -10.52 16.96
C ALA A 99 6.69 -11.84 17.68
N GLU A 100 6.77 -11.85 19.01
CA GLU A 100 6.46 -13.02 19.84
C GLU A 100 4.98 -13.44 19.72
N THR A 101 4.07 -12.49 19.53
CA THR A 101 2.62 -12.76 19.40
C THR A 101 2.19 -13.12 17.98
N GLY A 102 3.12 -13.18 17.01
CA GLY A 102 2.85 -13.71 15.67
C GLY A 102 2.92 -12.71 14.53
N MET A 103 3.46 -11.50 14.75
CA MET A 103 3.77 -10.59 13.63
C MET A 103 4.77 -11.28 12.70
N ASN A 104 4.49 -11.22 11.41
CA ASN A 104 5.37 -11.73 10.36
C ASN A 104 6.03 -10.62 9.56
N VAL A 105 5.35 -9.49 9.41
CA VAL A 105 5.82 -8.34 8.65
C VAL A 105 5.62 -7.06 9.46
N ALA A 106 6.69 -6.31 9.66
CA ALA A 106 6.66 -4.97 10.22
C ALA A 106 6.48 -3.96 9.08
N ARG A 107 5.30 -3.34 8.98
CA ARG A 107 4.99 -2.34 7.96
C ARG A 107 5.32 -0.95 8.47
N LEU A 108 6.14 -0.22 7.71
CA LEU A 108 6.52 1.17 7.93
C LEU A 108 5.79 2.06 6.91
N ASN A 109 4.87 2.89 7.38
CA ASN A 109 4.10 3.77 6.51
C ASN A 109 4.82 5.11 6.32
N MET A 110 5.36 5.33 5.12
CA MET A 110 6.14 6.52 4.78
C MET A 110 5.30 7.81 4.62
N SER A 111 3.96 7.71 4.76
CA SER A 111 3.10 8.89 4.88
C SER A 111 3.27 9.61 6.22
N HIS A 112 3.87 8.96 7.22
CA HIS A 112 4.00 9.44 8.59
C HIS A 112 5.43 9.22 9.11
N GLY A 113 5.85 10.05 10.06
CA GLY A 113 7.19 9.97 10.61
C GLY A 113 8.27 10.51 9.68
N ASP A 114 9.51 10.17 9.98
CA ASP A 114 10.70 10.53 9.23
C ASP A 114 11.65 9.32 9.13
N HIS A 115 12.67 9.41 8.29
CA HIS A 115 13.66 8.34 8.13
C HIS A 115 14.34 7.97 9.45
N THR A 116 14.55 8.93 10.36
CA THR A 116 15.18 8.68 11.67
C THR A 116 14.31 7.79 12.55
N SER A 117 13.00 8.04 12.59
CA SER A 117 12.06 7.22 13.36
C SER A 117 11.86 5.84 12.75
N HIS A 118 11.82 5.73 11.43
CA HIS A 118 11.73 4.47 10.72
C HIS A 118 13.01 3.64 10.87
N GLN A 119 14.19 4.28 10.83
CA GLN A 119 15.46 3.61 11.06
C GLN A 119 15.51 2.90 12.41
N LYS A 120 15.06 3.57 13.47
CA LYS A 120 14.99 2.96 14.82
C LYS A 120 14.10 1.71 14.82
N ALA A 121 12.97 1.74 14.13
CA ALA A 121 12.09 0.59 14.04
C ALA A 121 12.75 -0.56 13.26
N ILE A 122 13.42 -0.26 12.15
CA ILE A 122 14.21 -1.22 11.36
C ILE A 122 15.30 -1.86 12.23
N ASP A 123 16.05 -1.05 12.97
CA ASP A 123 17.12 -1.52 13.83
C ASP A 123 16.60 -2.48 14.91
N PHE A 124 15.44 -2.20 15.50
CA PHE A 124 14.82 -3.10 16.49
C PHE A 124 14.33 -4.42 15.89
N VAL A 125 13.81 -4.38 14.65
CA VAL A 125 13.44 -5.61 13.92
C VAL A 125 14.70 -6.42 13.57
N LYS A 126 15.74 -5.78 13.02
CA LYS A 126 17.02 -6.44 12.70
C LYS A 126 17.69 -7.02 13.95
N GLN A 127 17.62 -6.31 15.08
CA GLN A 127 18.10 -6.81 16.37
C GLN A 127 17.32 -8.06 16.82
N TYR A 128 15.99 -8.08 16.66
CA TYR A 128 15.18 -9.28 16.94
C TYR A 128 15.60 -10.44 16.05
N ASN A 129 15.68 -10.24 14.75
CA ASN A 129 16.04 -11.27 13.77
C ASN A 129 17.43 -11.86 14.04
N SER A 130 18.38 -11.05 14.54
CA SER A 130 19.73 -11.53 14.87
C SER A 130 19.76 -12.48 16.08
N GLN A 131 18.76 -12.39 16.97
CA GLN A 131 18.66 -13.25 18.16
C GLN A 131 17.78 -14.47 17.94
N PHE A 132 16.78 -14.39 17.05
CA PHE A 132 15.77 -15.43 16.84
C PHE A 132 15.72 -15.85 15.37
N GLN A 133 16.69 -16.69 14.95
CA GLN A 133 16.86 -17.10 13.55
C GLN A 133 15.70 -17.94 13.00
N ASP A 134 14.91 -18.57 13.85
CA ASP A 134 13.72 -19.38 13.51
C ASP A 134 12.42 -18.54 13.39
N ARG A 135 12.46 -17.24 13.73
CA ARG A 135 11.32 -16.31 13.69
C ARG A 135 11.71 -14.98 13.04
N VAL A 136 12.02 -15.02 11.75
CA VAL A 136 12.41 -13.81 11.01
C VAL A 136 11.18 -12.95 10.74
N ILE A 137 11.26 -11.67 11.11
CA ILE A 137 10.27 -10.64 10.79
C ILE A 137 10.75 -9.88 9.56
N SER A 138 9.94 -9.89 8.51
CA SER A 138 10.21 -9.10 7.31
C SER A 138 9.84 -7.63 7.49
N ILE A 139 10.51 -6.76 6.75
CA ILE A 139 10.30 -5.31 6.79
C ILE A 139 9.65 -4.87 5.48
N MET A 140 8.53 -4.17 5.58
CA MET A 140 7.80 -3.61 4.44
C MET A 140 7.78 -2.09 4.53
N LEU A 141 8.29 -1.39 3.50
CA LEU A 141 8.03 0.03 3.32
C LEU A 141 6.78 0.23 2.47
N ASP A 142 5.83 1.01 3.00
CA ASP A 142 4.61 1.41 2.30
C ASP A 142 4.77 2.87 1.85
N THR A 143 4.87 3.11 0.53
CA THR A 143 5.11 4.44 -0.03
C THR A 143 3.92 5.36 0.23
N LYS A 144 4.18 6.66 0.34
CA LYS A 144 3.12 7.65 0.49
C LYS A 144 2.25 7.73 -0.76
N GLY A 145 2.89 7.69 -1.93
CA GLY A 145 2.23 7.89 -3.22
C GLY A 145 1.75 9.32 -3.47
N PRO A 146 1.14 9.54 -4.64
CA PRO A 146 0.65 10.85 -5.07
C PRO A 146 -0.68 11.18 -4.39
N GLU A 147 -0.64 11.78 -3.22
CA GLU A 147 -1.84 12.20 -2.50
C GLU A 147 -2.07 13.71 -2.65
N VAL A 148 -3.26 14.09 -3.11
CA VAL A 148 -3.72 15.46 -2.99
C VAL A 148 -4.35 15.66 -1.60
N ARG A 149 -3.87 16.68 -0.88
CA ARG A 149 -4.34 17.02 0.47
C ARG A 149 -4.59 18.51 0.60
N SER A 150 -5.59 18.86 1.43
CA SER A 150 -5.75 20.24 1.91
C SER A 150 -4.55 20.66 2.74
N GLY A 151 -4.28 21.95 2.78
CA GLY A 151 -3.23 22.55 3.60
C GLY A 151 -3.53 22.49 5.11
N ASP A 152 -2.63 23.11 5.87
CA ASP A 152 -2.82 23.26 7.31
C ASP A 152 -3.86 24.33 7.62
N VAL A 153 -4.68 24.08 8.64
CA VAL A 153 -5.62 25.05 9.21
C VAL A 153 -5.26 25.28 10.68
N SER A 154 -5.28 26.52 11.11
CA SER A 154 -4.95 26.90 12.51
C SER A 154 -5.97 26.38 13.51
N GLN A 155 -7.24 26.31 13.10
CA GLN A 155 -8.36 25.73 13.82
C GLN A 155 -9.24 24.98 12.82
N PRO A 156 -9.90 23.89 13.24
CA PRO A 156 -10.86 23.20 12.39
C PRO A 156 -11.92 24.14 11.82
N ILE A 157 -12.21 24.06 10.53
CA ILE A 157 -13.19 24.90 9.84
C ILE A 157 -14.49 24.10 9.71
N LEU A 158 -15.57 24.61 10.29
CA LEU A 158 -16.89 23.97 10.14
C LEU A 158 -17.50 24.37 8.79
N LEU A 159 -17.61 23.43 7.87
CA LEU A 159 -18.27 23.58 6.59
C LEU A 159 -19.75 23.26 6.74
N LYS A 160 -20.64 24.15 6.27
CA LYS A 160 -22.09 23.95 6.30
C LYS A 160 -22.62 23.72 4.88
N GLU A 161 -23.62 22.87 4.74
CA GLU A 161 -24.32 22.65 3.49
C GLU A 161 -24.76 23.96 2.83
N GLY A 162 -24.58 24.08 1.51
CA GLY A 162 -24.85 25.30 0.74
C GLY A 162 -23.81 26.40 0.90
N GLN A 163 -22.86 26.28 1.80
CA GLN A 163 -21.80 27.28 1.99
C GLN A 163 -20.85 27.30 0.78
N THR A 164 -20.38 28.50 0.40
CA THR A 164 -19.23 28.63 -0.51
C THR A 164 -17.95 28.37 0.23
N PHE A 165 -17.07 27.53 -0.36
CA PHE A 165 -15.72 27.26 0.13
C PHE A 165 -14.74 27.15 -1.03
N ASN A 166 -13.49 27.57 -0.82
CA ASN A 166 -12.50 27.64 -1.88
C ASN A 166 -11.28 26.78 -1.59
N PHE A 167 -10.73 26.16 -2.62
CA PHE A 167 -9.41 25.55 -2.60
C PHE A 167 -8.47 26.34 -3.49
N THR A 168 -7.23 26.58 -3.05
CA THR A 168 -6.23 27.32 -3.83
C THR A 168 -4.91 26.57 -3.91
N ILE A 169 -4.19 26.72 -5.02
CA ILE A 169 -2.82 26.19 -5.17
C ILE A 169 -1.78 27.09 -4.49
N ASN A 170 -2.16 28.30 -4.04
CA ASN A 170 -1.28 29.21 -3.31
C ASN A 170 -0.97 28.62 -1.92
N ARG A 171 0.27 28.15 -1.73
CA ARG A 171 0.70 27.46 -0.50
C ARG A 171 0.54 28.35 0.73
N GLY A 172 0.17 27.72 1.84
CA GLY A 172 0.06 28.38 3.14
C GLY A 172 -1.19 29.24 3.35
N VAL A 173 -2.05 29.38 2.34
CA VAL A 173 -3.32 30.09 2.51
C VAL A 173 -4.28 29.24 3.34
N SER A 174 -4.74 29.82 4.45
CA SER A 174 -5.73 29.23 5.36
C SER A 174 -6.58 30.32 5.97
N THR A 175 -7.83 30.43 5.54
CA THR A 175 -8.86 31.33 6.07
C THR A 175 -10.11 30.54 6.42
N GLN A 176 -11.17 31.20 6.88
CA GLN A 176 -12.44 30.52 7.19
C GLN A 176 -13.18 30.01 5.95
N ASP A 177 -12.85 30.49 4.77
CA ASP A 177 -13.53 30.19 3.50
C ASP A 177 -12.58 29.66 2.41
N THR A 178 -11.28 29.59 2.67
CA THR A 178 -10.26 29.19 1.69
C THR A 178 -9.14 28.42 2.34
N VAL A 179 -8.76 27.28 1.74
CA VAL A 179 -7.59 26.51 2.16
C VAL A 179 -6.73 26.14 0.95
N SER A 180 -5.41 26.12 1.15
CA SER A 180 -4.48 25.67 0.12
C SER A 180 -4.56 24.17 -0.11
N VAL A 181 -4.11 23.72 -1.28
CA VAL A 181 -3.87 22.30 -1.59
C VAL A 181 -2.40 22.08 -1.89
N ASN A 182 -1.92 20.85 -1.71
CA ASN A 182 -0.51 20.50 -1.93
C ASN A 182 -0.19 20.07 -3.39
N TYR A 183 -1.05 20.39 -4.33
CA TYR A 183 -0.94 19.98 -5.74
C TYR A 183 -1.16 21.18 -6.67
N ASP A 184 -0.12 21.54 -7.45
CA ASP A 184 -0.11 22.76 -8.23
C ASP A 184 -1.02 22.71 -9.47
N ASP A 185 -1.16 21.52 -10.09
CA ASP A 185 -2.07 21.31 -11.22
C ASP A 185 -3.54 21.07 -10.82
N PHE A 186 -3.87 21.20 -9.54
CA PHE A 186 -5.22 20.97 -9.04
C PHE A 186 -6.30 21.72 -9.82
N VAL A 187 -6.04 22.99 -10.14
CA VAL A 187 -6.98 23.83 -10.91
C VAL A 187 -7.16 23.33 -12.35
N ASN A 188 -6.12 22.71 -12.92
CA ASN A 188 -6.16 22.18 -14.29
C ASN A 188 -6.93 20.84 -14.34
N ASP A 189 -6.81 20.03 -13.31
CA ASP A 189 -7.39 18.67 -13.25
C ASP A 189 -8.88 18.68 -12.87
N VAL A 190 -9.40 19.77 -12.27
CA VAL A 190 -10.82 19.88 -11.90
C VAL A 190 -11.62 20.69 -12.93
N GLU A 191 -12.90 20.36 -13.08
CA GLU A 191 -13.86 21.06 -13.95
C GLU A 191 -15.07 21.51 -13.16
N VAL A 192 -15.79 22.50 -13.72
CA VAL A 192 -17.07 22.95 -13.18
C VAL A 192 -18.06 21.80 -13.22
N GLY A 193 -18.69 21.50 -12.08
CA GLY A 193 -19.60 20.36 -11.90
C GLY A 193 -18.94 19.13 -11.26
N ASP A 194 -17.61 19.07 -11.21
CA ASP A 194 -16.93 18.00 -10.47
C ASP A 194 -17.29 18.02 -8.98
N VAL A 195 -17.33 16.83 -8.38
CA VAL A 195 -17.56 16.68 -6.94
C VAL A 195 -16.23 16.34 -6.27
N LEU A 196 -15.78 17.22 -5.41
CA LEU A 196 -14.62 17.02 -4.56
C LEU A 196 -15.03 16.23 -3.32
N LEU A 197 -14.26 15.20 -3.01
CA LEU A 197 -14.44 14.36 -1.81
C LEU A 197 -13.31 14.67 -0.83
N VAL A 198 -13.66 15.10 0.37
CA VAL A 198 -12.71 15.48 1.42
C VAL A 198 -12.80 14.47 2.58
N ASP A 199 -11.63 14.08 3.11
CA ASP A 199 -11.49 13.13 4.21
C ASP A 199 -12.20 11.78 3.93
N GLY A 200 -11.92 11.20 2.77
CA GLY A 200 -12.52 9.92 2.35
C GLY A 200 -14.01 10.02 1.97
N GLY A 201 -14.50 11.24 1.68
CA GLY A 201 -15.90 11.49 1.30
C GLY A 201 -16.83 11.77 2.47
N ILE A 202 -16.28 12.00 3.68
CA ILE A 202 -17.07 12.49 4.84
C ILE A 202 -17.68 13.86 4.51
N MET A 203 -16.92 14.70 3.81
CA MET A 203 -17.41 15.97 3.26
C MET A 203 -17.35 15.91 1.74
N SER A 204 -18.32 16.54 1.08
CA SER A 204 -18.31 16.69 -0.38
C SER A 204 -18.67 18.10 -0.80
N LEU A 205 -18.02 18.57 -1.88
CA LEU A 205 -18.21 19.90 -2.43
C LEU A 205 -18.32 19.82 -3.96
N VAL A 206 -19.20 20.59 -4.56
CA VAL A 206 -19.30 20.71 -6.02
C VAL A 206 -18.57 21.95 -6.53
N VAL A 207 -17.76 21.79 -7.57
CA VAL A 207 -17.03 22.91 -8.20
C VAL A 207 -18.01 23.79 -8.96
N LYS A 208 -18.08 25.08 -8.63
CA LYS A 208 -18.96 26.07 -9.27
C LYS A 208 -18.22 26.95 -10.28
N SER A 209 -16.99 27.32 -9.96
CA SER A 209 -16.14 28.10 -10.87
C SER A 209 -14.67 27.91 -10.50
N LYS A 210 -13.79 28.26 -11.42
CA LYS A 210 -12.34 28.23 -11.19
C LYS A 210 -11.66 29.43 -11.83
N THR A 211 -10.53 29.83 -11.25
CA THR A 211 -9.57 30.78 -11.81
C THR A 211 -8.26 30.06 -12.08
N LYS A 212 -7.20 30.80 -12.40
CA LYS A 212 -5.85 30.20 -12.61
C LYS A 212 -5.25 29.57 -11.35
N ASP A 213 -5.71 29.95 -10.16
CA ASP A 213 -5.11 29.58 -8.86
C ASP A 213 -6.12 29.20 -7.78
N LEU A 214 -7.43 29.23 -8.10
CA LEU A 214 -8.50 29.01 -7.10
C LEU A 214 -9.66 28.23 -7.71
N VAL A 215 -10.16 27.28 -6.95
CA VAL A 215 -11.36 26.47 -7.24
C VAL A 215 -12.44 26.85 -6.23
N LYS A 216 -13.52 27.49 -6.70
CA LYS A 216 -14.68 27.87 -5.89
C LYS A 216 -15.71 26.76 -5.87
N CYS A 217 -16.07 26.31 -4.69
CA CYS A 217 -16.99 25.19 -4.49
C CYS A 217 -18.21 25.60 -3.66
N GLU A 218 -19.28 24.82 -3.76
CA GLU A 218 -20.40 24.82 -2.85
C GLU A 218 -20.40 23.50 -2.08
N VAL A 219 -20.54 23.56 -0.77
CA VAL A 219 -20.59 22.41 0.11
C VAL A 219 -21.89 21.64 -0.11
N ILE A 220 -21.80 20.35 -0.44
CA ILE A 220 -22.94 19.42 -0.53
C ILE A 220 -23.13 18.75 0.84
N ASP A 221 -22.08 18.04 1.30
CA ASP A 221 -22.06 17.40 2.61
C ASP A 221 -21.06 18.15 3.50
N GLY A 222 -21.55 18.74 4.56
CA GLY A 222 -20.75 19.52 5.50
C GLY A 222 -19.98 18.67 6.50
N GLY A 223 -19.15 19.33 7.32
CA GLY A 223 -18.34 18.66 8.33
C GLY A 223 -17.21 19.54 8.83
N GLU A 224 -16.34 18.96 9.67
CA GLU A 224 -15.20 19.66 10.27
C GLU A 224 -13.93 19.41 9.44
N LEU A 225 -13.52 20.42 8.66
CA LEU A 225 -12.28 20.38 7.89
C LEU A 225 -11.07 20.65 8.81
N LYS A 226 -10.27 19.61 9.02
CA LYS A 226 -9.00 19.67 9.76
C LYS A 226 -7.82 19.76 8.78
N SER A 227 -6.62 20.02 9.32
CA SER A 227 -5.39 20.08 8.53
C SER A 227 -5.14 18.80 7.74
N ARG A 228 -4.62 18.94 6.53
CA ARG A 228 -4.07 17.87 5.68
C ARG A 228 -5.06 16.77 5.37
N ARG A 229 -6.34 17.11 5.13
CA ARG A 229 -7.35 16.13 4.73
C ARG A 229 -7.16 15.72 3.27
N HIS A 230 -7.36 14.43 3.01
CA HIS A 230 -7.38 13.87 1.66
C HIS A 230 -8.40 14.62 0.81
N LEU A 231 -8.02 14.93 -0.42
CA LEU A 231 -8.85 15.61 -1.40
C LEU A 231 -8.84 14.85 -2.72
N ASN A 232 -9.97 14.32 -3.10
CA ASN A 232 -10.14 13.55 -4.34
C ASN A 232 -11.25 14.15 -5.19
N VAL A 233 -11.19 13.93 -6.49
CA VAL A 233 -12.28 14.24 -7.43
C VAL A 233 -13.05 12.95 -7.70
N ARG A 234 -14.37 12.97 -7.53
CA ARG A 234 -15.21 11.78 -7.78
C ARG A 234 -15.07 11.33 -9.25
N GLY A 235 -14.62 10.07 -9.42
CA GLY A 235 -14.48 9.48 -10.77
C GLY A 235 -13.29 9.96 -11.59
N LYS A 236 -12.40 10.79 -11.03
CA LYS A 236 -11.17 11.25 -11.66
C LYS A 236 -9.98 11.03 -10.77
N SER A 237 -8.81 10.84 -11.35
CA SER A 237 -7.53 10.81 -10.63
C SER A 237 -6.67 12.02 -11.03
N ALA A 238 -5.89 12.53 -10.08
CA ALA A 238 -4.91 13.57 -10.36
C ALA A 238 -3.85 13.09 -11.35
N THR A 239 -3.35 14.00 -12.19
CA THR A 239 -2.27 13.75 -13.17
C THR A 239 -0.89 13.74 -12.46
N LEU A 240 -0.78 13.04 -11.36
CA LEU A 240 0.46 12.90 -10.59
C LEU A 240 1.24 11.66 -11.03
N PRO A 241 2.60 11.70 -10.99
CA PRO A 241 3.41 10.51 -11.17
C PRO A 241 3.07 9.49 -10.08
N SER A 242 3.03 8.23 -10.44
CA SER A 242 2.68 7.17 -9.46
C SER A 242 3.72 7.00 -8.36
N ILE A 243 5.00 7.29 -8.66
CA ILE A 243 6.08 7.38 -7.68
C ILE A 243 6.56 8.83 -7.65
N THR A 244 6.39 9.51 -6.54
CA THR A 244 6.79 10.91 -6.35
C THR A 244 8.31 10.99 -6.05
N GLU A 245 8.89 12.20 -6.10
CA GLU A 245 10.30 12.40 -5.69
C GLU A 245 10.53 11.93 -4.26
N LYS A 246 9.60 12.24 -3.34
CA LYS A 246 9.69 11.73 -1.98
C LYS A 246 9.64 10.21 -1.90
N ASP A 247 8.81 9.56 -2.72
CA ASP A 247 8.77 8.10 -2.73
C ASP A 247 10.09 7.51 -3.23
N TRP A 248 10.78 8.15 -4.18
CA TRP A 248 12.12 7.74 -4.61
C TRP A 248 13.17 7.90 -3.50
N GLU A 249 13.08 8.95 -2.67
CA GLU A 249 13.92 9.09 -1.48
C GLU A 249 13.65 7.98 -0.47
N ASP A 250 12.38 7.66 -0.23
CA ASP A 250 11.95 6.58 0.66
C ASP A 250 12.36 5.20 0.11
N ILE A 251 12.27 4.98 -1.21
CA ILE A 251 12.73 3.77 -1.87
C ILE A 251 14.24 3.61 -1.72
N LYS A 252 15.00 4.69 -1.94
CA LYS A 252 16.45 4.66 -1.71
C LYS A 252 16.76 4.30 -0.26
N PHE A 253 16.08 4.91 0.71
CA PHE A 253 16.22 4.60 2.13
C PHE A 253 15.95 3.12 2.41
N GLY A 254 14.94 2.53 1.78
CA GLY A 254 14.64 1.11 1.93
C GLY A 254 15.71 0.20 1.32
N VAL A 255 16.26 0.54 0.15
CA VAL A 255 17.39 -0.17 -0.45
C VAL A 255 18.61 -0.14 0.48
N ASP A 256 18.96 1.05 0.99
CA ASP A 256 20.09 1.22 1.92
C ASP A 256 19.90 0.42 3.23
N ASN A 257 18.65 0.11 3.58
CA ASN A 257 18.27 -0.66 4.76
C ASN A 257 17.95 -2.14 4.47
N GLU A 258 18.07 -2.59 3.22
CA GLU A 258 17.81 -3.99 2.82
C GLU A 258 16.44 -4.47 3.31
N VAL A 259 15.38 -3.69 3.03
CA VAL A 259 14.01 -4.10 3.36
C VAL A 259 13.54 -5.23 2.45
N ASP A 260 12.52 -5.98 2.85
CA ASP A 260 12.06 -7.16 2.10
C ASP A 260 10.98 -6.81 1.07
N PHE A 261 10.17 -5.78 1.34
CA PHE A 261 9.02 -5.43 0.53
C PHE A 261 8.86 -3.93 0.35
N TYR A 262 8.43 -3.53 -0.85
CA TYR A 262 7.76 -2.25 -1.09
C TYR A 262 6.27 -2.47 -1.34
N ALA A 263 5.40 -1.77 -0.61
CA ALA A 263 4.00 -1.63 -0.93
C ALA A 263 3.81 -0.27 -1.63
N VAL A 264 3.59 -0.30 -2.96
CA VAL A 264 3.54 0.90 -3.79
C VAL A 264 2.12 1.41 -3.89
N SER A 265 1.88 2.64 -3.42
CA SER A 265 0.58 3.29 -3.38
C SER A 265 0.09 3.75 -4.75
N PHE A 266 -1.21 3.67 -4.99
CA PHE A 266 -1.91 4.23 -6.16
C PHE A 266 -1.35 3.80 -7.51
N VAL A 267 -0.96 2.55 -7.66
CA VAL A 267 -0.45 2.03 -8.95
C VAL A 267 -1.59 1.98 -9.97
N LYS A 268 -1.42 2.71 -11.08
CA LYS A 268 -2.40 2.82 -12.18
C LYS A 268 -1.99 2.04 -13.43
N ASP A 269 -0.69 1.72 -13.57
CA ASP A 269 -0.12 1.12 -14.78
C ASP A 269 1.08 0.23 -14.43
N ALA A 270 1.27 -0.85 -15.17
CA ALA A 270 2.36 -1.80 -14.98
C ALA A 270 3.76 -1.18 -15.21
N ARG A 271 3.86 -0.10 -15.99
CA ARG A 271 5.13 0.60 -16.25
C ARG A 271 5.79 1.07 -14.98
N VAL A 272 5.00 1.52 -14.00
CA VAL A 272 5.48 1.96 -12.68
C VAL A 272 6.20 0.82 -11.96
N VAL A 273 5.64 -0.39 -12.04
CA VAL A 273 6.22 -1.59 -11.42
C VAL A 273 7.53 -1.95 -12.11
N TYR A 274 7.57 -1.92 -13.45
CA TYR A 274 8.80 -2.19 -14.19
C TYR A 274 9.89 -1.16 -13.91
N GLU A 275 9.54 0.13 -13.83
CA GLU A 275 10.48 1.21 -13.50
C GLU A 275 11.11 0.98 -12.12
N LEU A 276 10.30 0.67 -11.12
CA LEU A 276 10.80 0.36 -9.78
C LEU A 276 11.66 -0.91 -9.78
N LYS A 277 11.24 -2.00 -10.42
CA LYS A 277 12.03 -3.24 -10.50
C LYS A 277 13.36 -3.04 -11.23
N GLU A 278 13.38 -2.19 -12.25
CA GLU A 278 14.63 -1.84 -12.93
C GLU A 278 15.55 -1.01 -12.04
N TYR A 279 15.00 -0.07 -11.24
CA TYR A 279 15.75 0.66 -10.24
C TYR A 279 16.38 -0.29 -9.22
N LEU A 280 15.59 -1.22 -8.65
CA LEU A 280 16.06 -2.21 -7.68
C LEU A 280 17.15 -3.09 -8.26
N LYS A 281 16.99 -3.56 -9.48
CA LYS A 281 17.99 -4.36 -10.19
C LYS A 281 19.32 -3.62 -10.37
N ARG A 282 19.27 -2.33 -10.71
CA ARG A 282 20.49 -1.48 -10.83
C ARG A 282 21.24 -1.33 -9.50
N HIS A 283 20.54 -1.43 -8.38
CA HIS A 283 21.13 -1.35 -7.04
C HIS A 283 21.43 -2.74 -6.43
N ASN A 284 21.30 -3.83 -7.21
CA ASN A 284 21.44 -5.21 -6.74
C ASN A 284 20.56 -5.50 -5.50
N ALA A 285 19.40 -4.88 -5.41
CA ALA A 285 18.46 -5.05 -4.32
C ALA A 285 17.40 -6.09 -4.70
N ASP A 286 17.32 -7.18 -3.93
CA ASP A 286 16.33 -8.25 -4.09
C ASP A 286 15.13 -7.95 -3.17
N ILE A 287 14.31 -6.98 -3.58
CA ILE A 287 13.16 -6.50 -2.82
C ILE A 287 11.89 -6.73 -3.63
N HIS A 288 10.89 -7.35 -3.02
CA HIS A 288 9.63 -7.66 -3.67
C HIS A 288 8.71 -6.43 -3.75
N VAL A 289 8.06 -6.27 -4.90
CA VAL A 289 7.15 -5.15 -5.17
C VAL A 289 5.70 -5.60 -5.06
N ILE A 290 5.01 -5.13 -4.03
CA ILE A 290 3.58 -5.30 -3.80
C ILE A 290 2.87 -4.06 -4.32
N VAL A 291 1.89 -4.22 -5.19
CA VAL A 291 1.11 -3.10 -5.72
C VAL A 291 -0.16 -2.89 -4.92
N LYS A 292 -0.51 -1.63 -4.68
CA LYS A 292 -1.75 -1.25 -3.99
C LYS A 292 -2.79 -0.80 -5.02
N ILE A 293 -3.91 -1.52 -5.07
CA ILE A 293 -5.05 -1.19 -5.93
C ILE A 293 -6.00 -0.32 -5.12
N GLU A 294 -5.88 0.99 -5.32
CA GLU A 294 -6.54 2.02 -4.50
C GLU A 294 -7.32 3.05 -5.33
N SER A 295 -7.25 2.98 -6.67
CA SER A 295 -7.96 3.90 -7.56
C SER A 295 -8.73 3.16 -8.65
N ALA A 296 -9.78 3.80 -9.17
CA ALA A 296 -10.56 3.27 -10.29
C ALA A 296 -9.71 3.14 -11.57
N ASP A 297 -8.68 3.97 -11.74
CA ASP A 297 -7.77 3.96 -12.89
C ASP A 297 -6.92 2.70 -12.97
N SER A 298 -6.74 1.99 -11.86
CA SER A 298 -6.05 0.69 -11.83
C SER A 298 -6.85 -0.42 -12.53
N ILE A 299 -8.19 -0.30 -12.55
CA ILE A 299 -9.09 -1.38 -12.99
C ILE A 299 -8.90 -1.75 -14.47
N PRO A 300 -8.82 -0.81 -15.43
CA PRO A 300 -8.57 -1.16 -16.83
C PRO A 300 -7.25 -1.87 -17.05
N ASN A 301 -6.25 -1.60 -16.22
CA ASN A 301 -4.88 -2.11 -16.32
C ASN A 301 -4.59 -3.26 -15.33
N LEU A 302 -5.59 -3.75 -14.60
CA LEU A 302 -5.41 -4.67 -13.46
C LEU A 302 -4.60 -5.90 -13.84
N HIS A 303 -4.90 -6.54 -14.99
CA HIS A 303 -4.20 -7.72 -15.43
C HIS A 303 -2.69 -7.47 -15.66
N SER A 304 -2.33 -6.37 -16.33
CA SER A 304 -0.92 -6.03 -16.59
C SER A 304 -0.19 -5.65 -15.29
N ILE A 305 -0.85 -4.94 -14.37
CA ILE A 305 -0.31 -4.58 -13.05
C ILE A 305 0.00 -5.84 -12.24
N LEU A 306 -0.96 -6.77 -12.14
CA LEU A 306 -0.77 -8.03 -11.41
C LEU A 306 0.34 -8.89 -12.02
N SER A 307 0.43 -8.96 -13.36
CA SER A 307 1.47 -9.72 -14.05
C SER A 307 2.88 -9.15 -13.85
N ALA A 308 3.00 -7.85 -13.57
CA ALA A 308 4.28 -7.18 -13.36
C ALA A 308 4.75 -7.25 -11.90
N SER A 309 3.83 -7.41 -10.94
CA SER A 309 4.10 -7.33 -9.50
C SER A 309 4.42 -8.70 -8.89
N ASP A 310 4.99 -8.67 -7.67
CA ASP A 310 5.26 -9.86 -6.87
C ASP A 310 4.12 -10.14 -5.88
N GLY A 311 3.22 -9.18 -5.71
CA GLY A 311 2.05 -9.30 -4.86
C GLY A 311 1.11 -8.12 -5.04
N VAL A 312 -0.09 -8.24 -4.48
CA VAL A 312 -1.13 -7.21 -4.52
C VAL A 312 -1.69 -6.96 -3.13
N SER A 313 -1.92 -5.69 -2.85
CA SER A 313 -2.66 -5.23 -1.68
C SER A 313 -3.91 -4.50 -2.12
N SER A 314 -5.05 -4.83 -1.53
CA SER A 314 -6.30 -4.11 -1.74
C SER A 314 -6.88 -3.70 -0.39
N SER A 315 -7.28 -2.44 -0.28
CA SER A 315 -7.98 -1.91 0.89
C SER A 315 -9.46 -1.91 0.60
N LEU A 316 -10.16 -2.96 1.07
CA LEU A 316 -11.62 -2.99 1.10
C LEU A 316 -12.09 -2.77 2.55
N PHE A 317 -12.93 -1.75 2.79
CA PHE A 317 -13.55 -1.47 4.10
C PHE A 317 -12.56 -1.41 5.29
N LYS A 318 -11.40 -0.74 5.12
CA LYS A 318 -10.35 -0.63 6.15
C LYS A 318 -9.63 -1.94 6.51
N LEU A 319 -9.87 -3.02 5.80
CA LEU A 319 -9.13 -4.26 5.91
C LEU A 319 -8.12 -4.34 4.77
N TYR A 320 -6.83 -4.37 5.09
CA TYR A 320 -5.77 -4.58 4.11
C TYR A 320 -5.56 -6.09 3.91
N ILE A 321 -5.79 -6.55 2.69
CA ILE A 321 -5.47 -7.91 2.27
C ILE A 321 -4.26 -7.83 1.34
N VAL A 322 -3.19 -8.51 1.69
CA VAL A 322 -1.97 -8.61 0.86
C VAL A 322 -1.87 -10.05 0.38
N CYS A 323 -1.80 -10.22 -0.93
CA CYS A 323 -1.52 -11.49 -1.58
C CYS A 323 -0.15 -11.40 -2.27
N ILE A 324 0.74 -12.34 -2.00
CA ILE A 324 2.04 -12.49 -2.64
C ILE A 324 1.93 -13.69 -3.59
N PHE A 325 2.42 -13.55 -4.82
CA PHE A 325 2.30 -14.54 -5.89
C PHE A 325 3.48 -15.50 -5.95
#